data_d27f6cd73897fc6cdf4ce084e985bc21
#
_entry.id   d27f6cd73897fc6cdf4ce084e985bc21
#
_cell.length_a   1.000
_cell.length_b   1.000
_cell.length_c   1.000
_cell.angle_alpha   90.00
_cell.angle_beta   90.00
_cell.angle_gamma   90.00
#
_symmetry.space_group_name_H-M   'P 1'
#
loop_
_entity.id
_entity.type
_entity.pdbx_description
1 polymer ?
#
loop_
_entity_poly.entity_id
_entity_poly.type
_entity_poly.pdbx_seq_one_letter_code
_entity_poly.pdbx_strand_id
1 'polypeptide(L)'
;AVANSQFGYTRSTFYEWGLTWNTRLSKNSNLLHFKYGVGFMYNMLHATDNRVFAEIGDKTVLVDAGVDTKANKTYFKNVYFVVPMHLEFDFSKTITDGDKKIFKSHKGARFGIGGFFGVNTNSKQFMRYNQDGHKISVRDKGDFNVNDFTYGLSTYIGYKQTSLYLKYDLNPM
;
A
#
# COMPACT_ATOMS: atom_id res chain seq x y z
N ALA A 1 15.08 -8.74 3.80
CA ALA A 1 14.32 -9.76 3.04
C ALA A 1 14.35 -11.06 3.84
N VAL A 2 13.21 -11.57 4.23
CA VAL A 2 13.11 -12.85 4.94
C VAL A 2 13.43 -13.95 3.92
N ALA A 3 14.59 -14.59 4.06
CA ALA A 3 14.99 -15.69 3.20
C ALA A 3 13.97 -16.84 3.32
N ASN A 4 13.52 -17.39 2.18
CA ASN A 4 12.53 -18.47 2.06
C ASN A 4 11.09 -18.13 2.50
N SER A 5 10.69 -16.88 2.46
CA SER A 5 9.29 -16.50 2.71
C SER A 5 8.43 -16.83 1.50
N GLN A 6 7.67 -17.92 1.57
CA GLN A 6 6.61 -18.19 0.60
C GLN A 6 5.33 -17.52 1.08
N PHE A 7 5.00 -16.40 0.47
CA PHE A 7 3.71 -15.72 0.68
C PHE A 7 2.70 -16.19 -0.36
N GLY A 8 1.45 -16.34 0.07
CA GLY A 8 0.35 -16.64 -0.84
C GLY A 8 0.03 -15.43 -1.73
N TYR A 9 0.57 -15.38 -2.93
CA TYR A 9 0.37 -14.27 -3.88
C TYR A 9 -1.11 -13.98 -4.16
N THR A 10 -1.96 -14.99 -4.18
CA THR A 10 -3.40 -14.84 -4.47
C THR A 10 -4.23 -14.37 -3.29
N ARG A 11 -3.71 -14.42 -2.07
CA ARG A 11 -4.43 -14.06 -0.83
C ARG A 11 -3.86 -12.83 -0.15
N SER A 12 -2.64 -12.41 -0.52
CA SER A 12 -2.07 -11.17 -0.04
C SER A 12 -2.74 -9.99 -0.73
N THR A 13 -3.19 -9.02 0.05
CA THR A 13 -3.93 -7.87 -0.46
C THR A 13 -3.30 -6.59 0.01
N PHE A 14 -3.29 -5.63 -0.90
CA PHE A 14 -2.92 -4.26 -0.65
C PHE A 14 -4.16 -3.38 -0.82
N TYR A 15 -4.39 -2.48 0.11
CA TYR A 15 -5.51 -1.57 0.07
C TYR A 15 -5.08 -0.20 0.60
N GLU A 16 -5.37 0.85 -0.16
CA GLU A 16 -5.08 2.24 0.23
C GLU A 16 -6.29 3.12 -0.02
N TRP A 17 -6.59 3.98 0.92
CA TRP A 17 -7.59 5.03 0.76
C TRP A 17 -7.08 6.33 1.37
N GLY A 18 -7.48 7.46 0.80
CA GLY A 18 -7.02 8.76 1.27
C GLY A 18 -7.59 9.90 0.45
N LEU A 19 -7.13 11.08 0.79
CA LEU A 19 -7.47 12.33 0.12
C LEU A 19 -6.25 12.81 -0.66
N THR A 20 -6.48 13.26 -1.87
CA THR A 20 -5.43 13.83 -2.72
C THR A 20 -5.86 15.20 -3.24
N TRP A 21 -4.89 16.11 -3.27
CA TRP A 21 -5.02 17.44 -3.84
C TRP A 21 -4.15 17.52 -5.08
N ASN A 22 -4.63 18.29 -6.04
CA ASN A 22 -3.94 18.48 -7.32
C ASN A 22 -3.78 19.98 -7.57
N THR A 23 -2.54 20.44 -7.59
CA THR A 23 -2.18 21.84 -7.79
C THR A 23 -1.51 22.00 -9.15
N ARG A 24 -2.10 22.84 -10.01
CA ARG A 24 -1.51 23.16 -11.32
C ARG A 24 -0.26 24.00 -11.15
N LEU A 25 0.85 23.58 -11.77
CA LEU A 25 2.15 24.27 -11.66
C LEU A 25 2.32 25.40 -12.68
N SER A 26 1.56 25.41 -13.77
CA SER A 26 1.63 26.45 -14.80
C SER A 26 0.32 27.23 -14.91
N LYS A 27 0.42 28.56 -14.99
CA LYS A 27 -0.75 29.43 -15.20
C LYS A 27 -1.31 29.30 -16.62
N ASN A 28 -0.47 28.99 -17.60
CA ASN A 28 -0.80 29.01 -19.02
C ASN A 28 -1.07 27.63 -19.63
N SER A 29 -0.79 26.56 -18.89
CA SER A 29 -0.92 25.18 -19.37
C SER A 29 -1.56 24.27 -18.31
N ASN A 30 -2.39 23.34 -18.76
CA ASN A 30 -2.96 22.30 -17.93
C ASN A 30 -2.11 21.02 -17.89
N LEU A 31 -0.91 21.05 -18.48
CA LEU A 31 -0.13 19.84 -18.66
C LEU A 31 0.48 19.34 -17.34
N LEU A 32 1.02 20.24 -16.52
CA LEU A 32 1.82 19.86 -15.36
C LEU A 32 1.15 20.24 -14.03
N HIS A 33 0.97 19.23 -13.19
CA HIS A 33 0.40 19.37 -11.88
C HIS A 33 1.29 18.74 -10.82
N PHE A 34 1.21 19.25 -9.60
CA PHE A 34 1.73 18.60 -8.41
C PHE A 34 0.57 18.00 -7.64
N LYS A 35 0.56 16.68 -7.56
CA LYS A 35 -0.44 15.91 -6.82
C LYS A 35 0.17 15.39 -5.54
N TYR A 36 -0.46 15.68 -4.42
CA TYR A 36 -0.04 15.23 -3.09
C TYR A 36 -1.27 14.83 -2.28
N GLY A 37 -1.05 14.11 -1.21
CA GLY A 37 -2.17 13.64 -0.41
C GLY A 37 -1.77 13.08 0.93
N VAL A 38 -2.79 12.58 1.62
CA VAL A 38 -2.65 11.80 2.86
C VAL A 38 -3.59 10.62 2.80
N GLY A 39 -3.17 9.50 3.36
CA GLY A 39 -4.00 8.30 3.35
C GLY A 39 -3.53 7.24 4.33
N PHE A 40 -4.27 6.15 4.35
CA PHE A 40 -3.93 4.95 5.09
C PHE A 40 -3.72 3.79 4.12
N MET A 41 -2.61 3.14 4.25
CA MET A 41 -2.21 1.98 3.48
C MET A 41 -2.32 0.73 4.36
N TYR A 42 -3.09 -0.24 3.91
CA TYR A 42 -3.31 -1.52 4.59
C TYR A 42 -2.64 -2.62 3.79
N ASN A 43 -1.68 -3.29 4.38
CA ASN A 43 -1.07 -4.48 3.81
C ASN A 43 -1.51 -5.69 4.60
N MET A 44 -1.94 -6.72 3.89
CA MET A 44 -2.30 -8.01 4.48
C MET A 44 -1.51 -9.09 3.75
N LEU A 45 -0.57 -9.70 4.45
CA LEU A 45 0.28 -10.77 3.94
C LEU A 45 -0.20 -12.10 4.51
N HIS A 46 -0.56 -13.02 3.64
CA HIS A 46 -0.92 -14.38 4.04
C HIS A 46 0.33 -15.26 4.01
N ALA A 47 0.68 -15.82 5.17
CA ALA A 47 1.71 -16.85 5.24
C ALA A 47 1.15 -18.17 4.70
N THR A 48 1.96 -18.89 3.94
CA THR A 48 1.70 -20.28 3.53
C THR A 48 2.35 -21.25 4.52
N ASP A 49 1.91 -22.51 4.50
CA ASP A 49 2.58 -23.63 5.18
C ASP A 49 2.64 -23.55 6.70
N ASN A 50 1.54 -23.16 7.35
CA ASN A 50 1.42 -23.18 8.82
C ASN A 50 2.47 -22.35 9.57
N ARG A 51 2.98 -21.29 8.95
CA ARG A 51 4.02 -20.45 9.50
C ARG A 51 3.47 -19.19 10.17
N VAL A 52 4.14 -18.77 11.23
CA VAL A 52 3.86 -17.54 11.97
C VAL A 52 5.11 -16.67 12.03
N PHE A 53 4.89 -15.38 12.14
CA PHE A 53 5.98 -14.45 12.41
C PHE A 53 6.33 -14.50 13.90
N ALA A 54 7.59 -14.76 14.22
CA ALA A 54 8.10 -14.73 15.58
C ALA A 54 9.30 -13.78 15.64
N GLU A 55 9.40 -13.05 16.72
CA GLU A 55 10.54 -12.22 17.03
C GLU A 55 11.61 -13.09 17.70
N ILE A 56 12.79 -13.16 17.09
CA ILE A 56 13.98 -13.81 17.67
C ILE A 56 15.10 -12.77 17.71
N GLY A 57 15.28 -12.16 18.88
CA GLY A 57 16.17 -10.99 19.04
C GLY A 57 15.64 -9.82 18.21
N ASP A 58 16.52 -9.17 17.45
CA ASP A 58 16.16 -8.01 16.60
C ASP A 58 15.63 -8.39 15.21
N LYS A 59 15.25 -9.65 15.00
CA LYS A 59 14.79 -10.13 13.69
C LYS A 59 13.44 -10.82 13.79
N THR A 60 12.55 -10.45 12.88
CA THR A 60 11.31 -11.20 12.66
C THR A 60 11.55 -12.30 11.64
N VAL A 61 11.31 -13.53 12.03
CA VAL A 61 11.48 -14.73 11.20
C VAL A 61 10.17 -15.48 11.08
N LEU A 62 10.00 -16.20 9.98
CA LEU A 62 8.90 -17.12 9.80
C LEU A 62 9.26 -18.47 10.42
N VAL A 63 8.57 -18.83 11.48
CA VAL A 63 8.71 -20.13 12.16
C VAL A 63 7.48 -20.99 11.95
N ASP A 64 7.63 -22.30 12.11
CA ASP A 64 6.47 -23.21 12.16
C ASP A 64 5.65 -22.88 13.42
N ALA A 65 4.34 -22.86 13.27
CA ALA A 65 3.44 -22.55 14.40
C ALA A 65 3.45 -23.61 15.50
N GLY A 66 4.15 -24.73 15.30
CA GLY A 66 4.31 -25.80 16.32
C GLY A 66 3.02 -26.51 16.71
N VAL A 67 1.96 -26.33 15.94
CA VAL A 67 0.68 -27.00 16.14
C VAL A 67 0.54 -28.14 15.13
N ASP A 68 0.25 -29.34 15.60
CA ASP A 68 0.05 -30.54 14.78
C ASP A 68 -1.13 -30.43 13.79
N THR A 69 -1.92 -29.40 13.95
CA THR A 69 -3.07 -29.07 13.10
C THR A 69 -2.75 -27.95 12.12
N LYS A 70 -3.09 -28.16 10.84
CA LYS A 70 -2.94 -27.13 9.80
C LYS A 70 -3.68 -25.86 10.20
N ALA A 71 -2.95 -24.75 10.31
CA ALA A 71 -3.56 -23.46 10.53
C ALA A 71 -4.49 -23.12 9.35
N ASN A 72 -5.75 -22.87 9.64
CA ASN A 72 -6.74 -22.57 8.60
C ASN A 72 -6.50 -21.20 7.97
N LYS A 73 -5.94 -20.26 8.73
CA LYS A 73 -5.61 -18.91 8.27
C LYS A 73 -4.50 -18.30 9.14
N THR A 74 -3.42 -17.91 8.51
CA THR A 74 -2.37 -17.08 9.13
C THR A 74 -2.15 -15.87 8.24
N TYR A 75 -2.27 -14.68 8.81
CA TYR A 75 -1.95 -13.45 8.09
C TYR A 75 -1.34 -12.41 9.02
N PHE A 76 -0.46 -11.63 8.44
CA PHE A 76 0.12 -10.45 9.05
C PHE A 76 -0.52 -9.21 8.41
N LYS A 77 -0.94 -8.26 9.23
CA LYS A 77 -1.55 -7.01 8.82
C LYS A 77 -0.77 -5.86 9.39
N ASN A 78 -0.37 -4.93 8.54
CA ASN A 78 0.16 -3.64 8.96
C ASN A 78 -0.62 -2.48 8.33
N VAL A 79 -0.60 -1.36 9.02
CA VAL A 79 -1.28 -0.13 8.62
C VAL A 79 -0.28 1.00 8.69
N TYR A 80 -0.11 1.70 7.57
CA TYR A 80 0.72 2.89 7.48
C TYR A 80 -0.14 4.12 7.22
N PHE A 81 0.18 5.22 7.88
CA PHE A 81 -0.22 6.54 7.43
C PHE A 81 0.76 6.97 6.35
N VAL A 82 0.26 7.34 5.16
CA VAL A 82 1.10 7.60 3.99
C VAL A 82 0.83 8.97 3.39
N VAL A 83 1.90 9.56 2.86
CA VAL A 83 1.88 10.83 2.13
C VAL A 83 2.41 10.56 0.71
N PRO A 84 1.53 10.34 -0.26
CA PRO A 84 1.93 10.22 -1.67
C PRO A 84 2.20 11.60 -2.27
N MET A 85 3.19 11.69 -3.17
CA MET A 85 3.57 12.89 -3.90
C MET A 85 3.94 12.53 -5.34
N HIS A 86 3.31 13.19 -6.33
CA HIS A 86 3.52 12.91 -7.76
C HIS A 86 3.60 14.18 -8.57
N LEU A 87 4.40 14.16 -9.62
CA LEU A 87 4.25 15.04 -10.75
C LEU A 87 3.29 14.38 -11.74
N GLU A 88 2.16 15.03 -11.99
CA GLU A 88 1.11 14.55 -12.89
C GLU A 88 1.15 15.35 -14.19
N PHE A 89 1.15 14.63 -15.31
CA PHE A 89 0.96 15.17 -16.65
C PHE A 89 -0.49 14.92 -17.06
N ASP A 90 -1.28 15.99 -17.15
CA ASP A 90 -2.70 15.93 -17.53
C ASP A 90 -2.88 16.41 -18.97
N PHE A 91 -3.26 15.48 -19.84
CA PHE A 91 -3.52 15.72 -21.26
C PHE A 91 -4.97 16.12 -21.55
N SER A 92 -5.68 16.58 -20.55
CA SER A 92 -7.06 17.08 -20.73
C SER A 92 -7.08 18.33 -21.60
N LYS A 93 -8.05 18.39 -22.49
CA LYS A 93 -8.20 19.53 -23.43
C LYS A 93 -8.52 20.81 -22.66
N THR A 94 -7.80 21.87 -23.02
CA THR A 94 -8.14 23.25 -22.62
C THR A 94 -9.21 23.77 -23.56
N ILE A 95 -10.26 24.38 -23.02
CA ILE A 95 -11.30 25.04 -23.79
C ILE A 95 -11.00 26.55 -23.77
N THR A 96 -10.99 27.16 -24.94
CA THR A 96 -10.85 28.63 -25.06
C THR A 96 -12.23 29.19 -25.37
N ASP A 97 -12.68 30.12 -24.53
CA ASP A 97 -13.93 30.85 -24.70
C ASP A 97 -13.61 32.34 -24.72
N GLY A 98 -13.56 32.90 -25.93
CA GLY A 98 -13.00 34.24 -26.17
C GLY A 98 -11.52 34.31 -25.71
N ASP A 99 -11.21 35.32 -24.89
CA ASP A 99 -9.87 35.52 -24.31
C ASP A 99 -9.61 34.66 -23.06
N LYS A 100 -10.60 33.91 -22.58
CA LYS A 100 -10.49 33.10 -21.37
C LYS A 100 -10.17 31.63 -21.68
N LYS A 101 -9.10 31.13 -21.08
CA LYS A 101 -8.76 29.71 -21.08
C LYS A 101 -9.41 29.00 -19.92
N ILE A 102 -10.26 28.02 -20.20
CA ILE A 102 -10.91 27.16 -19.19
C ILE A 102 -10.16 25.84 -19.15
N PHE A 103 -9.49 25.59 -18.03
CA PHE A 103 -8.75 24.38 -17.80
C PHE A 103 -9.64 23.33 -17.12
N LYS A 104 -9.88 22.21 -17.81
CA LYS A 104 -10.61 21.07 -17.26
C LYS A 104 -9.61 19.98 -16.91
N SER A 105 -9.38 19.77 -15.62
CA SER A 105 -8.54 18.68 -15.15
C SER A 105 -9.27 17.35 -15.15
N HIS A 106 -8.56 16.26 -15.33
CA HIS A 106 -9.06 14.87 -15.25
C HIS A 106 -10.18 14.54 -16.26
N LYS A 107 -10.17 15.16 -17.43
CA LYS A 107 -11.11 14.84 -18.54
C LYS A 107 -10.46 14.01 -19.65
N GLY A 108 -9.14 13.92 -19.68
CA GLY A 108 -8.33 13.17 -20.65
C GLY A 108 -7.47 12.09 -20.01
N ALA A 109 -6.48 11.65 -20.79
CA ALA A 109 -5.42 10.79 -20.29
C ALA A 109 -4.49 11.56 -19.34
N ARG A 110 -3.93 10.87 -18.37
CA ARG A 110 -2.96 11.45 -17.45
C ARG A 110 -1.93 10.39 -17.04
N PHE A 111 -0.75 10.87 -16.71
CA PHE A 111 0.36 10.06 -16.25
C PHE A 111 0.98 10.75 -15.04
N GLY A 112 1.25 9.99 -13.99
CA GLY A 112 1.91 10.50 -12.79
C GLY A 112 3.11 9.67 -12.43
N ILE A 113 4.19 10.36 -12.03
CA ILE A 113 5.39 9.75 -11.49
C ILE A 113 5.78 10.44 -10.19
N GLY A 114 6.18 9.65 -9.20
CA GLY A 114 6.54 10.19 -7.89
C GLY A 114 6.90 9.11 -6.91
N GLY A 115 6.56 9.36 -5.66
CA GLY A 115 6.82 8.45 -4.57
C GLY A 115 5.85 8.64 -3.42
N PHE A 116 6.11 7.90 -2.38
CA PHE A 116 5.36 7.98 -1.15
C PHE A 116 6.29 7.75 0.04
N PHE A 117 5.89 8.31 1.15
CA PHE A 117 6.47 8.10 2.46
C PHE A 117 5.34 7.77 3.44
N GLY A 118 5.59 6.88 4.39
CA GLY A 118 4.61 6.50 5.39
C GLY A 118 5.23 6.10 6.72
N VAL A 119 4.42 6.21 7.77
CA VAL A 119 4.75 5.77 9.13
C VAL A 119 3.81 4.66 9.56
N ASN A 120 4.38 3.64 10.19
CA ASN A 120 3.61 2.53 10.74
C ASN A 120 2.74 3.04 11.89
N THR A 121 1.46 2.76 11.84
CA THR A 121 0.50 3.10 12.90
C THR A 121 0.02 1.89 13.67
N ASN A 122 0.09 0.69 13.07
CA ASN A 122 -0.41 -0.53 13.70
C ASN A 122 0.06 -1.78 12.97
N SER A 123 0.59 -2.74 13.72
CA SER A 123 0.95 -4.06 13.24
C SER A 123 0.25 -5.13 14.05
N LYS A 124 -0.29 -6.16 13.38
CA LYS A 124 -1.02 -7.25 14.03
C LYS A 124 -0.82 -8.55 13.27
N GLN A 125 -0.58 -9.61 14.03
CA GLN A 125 -0.61 -10.97 13.53
C GLN A 125 -1.92 -11.66 13.93
N PHE A 126 -2.46 -12.42 13.03
CA PHE A 126 -3.64 -13.24 13.28
C PHE A 126 -3.38 -14.68 12.84
N MET A 127 -3.65 -15.62 13.74
CA MET A 127 -3.62 -17.04 13.47
C MET A 127 -4.94 -17.69 13.88
N ARG A 128 -5.45 -18.57 13.05
CA ARG A 128 -6.62 -19.41 13.36
C ARG A 128 -6.30 -20.86 13.04
N TYR A 129 -6.50 -21.72 14.03
CA TYR A 129 -6.35 -23.16 13.89
C TYR A 129 -7.49 -23.90 14.61
N ASN A 130 -7.67 -25.16 14.26
CA ASN A 130 -8.60 -26.03 14.96
C ASN A 130 -7.81 -26.94 15.89
N GLN A 131 -8.21 -27.04 17.14
CA GLN A 131 -7.68 -27.97 18.12
C GLN A 131 -8.86 -28.68 18.81
N ASP A 132 -8.87 -29.99 18.77
CA ASP A 132 -9.92 -30.85 19.38
C ASP A 132 -11.35 -30.45 18.97
N GLY A 133 -11.54 -30.13 17.69
CA GLY A 133 -12.85 -29.70 17.17
C GLY A 133 -13.24 -28.25 17.47
N HIS A 134 -12.44 -27.53 18.25
CA HIS A 134 -12.65 -26.12 18.57
C HIS A 134 -11.82 -25.17 17.70
N LYS A 135 -12.45 -24.08 17.24
CA LYS A 135 -11.77 -23.01 16.50
C LYS A 135 -11.09 -22.06 17.47
N ILE A 136 -9.78 -22.09 17.51
CA ILE A 136 -8.96 -21.16 18.30
C ILE A 136 -8.48 -20.03 17.40
N SER A 137 -8.62 -18.79 17.86
CA SER A 137 -8.14 -17.60 17.16
C SER A 137 -7.22 -16.82 18.07
N VAL A 138 -5.95 -16.72 17.68
CA VAL A 138 -4.92 -15.95 18.39
C VAL A 138 -4.70 -14.65 17.65
N ARG A 139 -4.73 -13.55 18.37
CA ARG A 139 -4.38 -12.21 17.86
C ARG A 139 -3.25 -11.67 18.69
N ASP A 140 -2.14 -11.46 18.05
CA ASP A 140 -0.98 -10.87 18.68
C ASP A 140 -0.76 -9.46 18.12
N LYS A 141 -0.53 -8.50 19.04
CA LYS A 141 -0.20 -7.12 18.73
C LYS A 141 1.21 -6.89 19.20
N GLY A 142 2.10 -6.53 18.33
CA GLY A 142 3.49 -6.22 18.64
C GLY A 142 4.09 -5.38 17.53
N ASP A 143 5.28 -4.88 17.76
CA ASP A 143 6.04 -4.14 16.74
C ASP A 143 6.54 -5.07 15.64
N PHE A 144 6.72 -6.36 15.94
CA PHE A 144 7.22 -7.40 15.01
C PHE A 144 8.45 -6.95 14.23
N ASN A 145 9.26 -6.04 14.77
CA ASN A 145 10.39 -5.39 14.10
C ASN A 145 10.06 -4.93 12.68
N VAL A 146 8.79 -4.53 12.45
CA VAL A 146 8.38 -3.93 11.19
C VAL A 146 8.94 -2.52 11.14
N ASN A 147 9.53 -2.16 10.01
CA ASN A 147 10.03 -0.80 9.85
C ASN A 147 8.95 0.23 10.17
N ASP A 148 9.26 1.14 11.10
CA ASP A 148 8.38 2.25 11.45
C ASP A 148 8.05 3.15 10.26
N PHE A 149 8.93 3.14 9.27
CA PHE A 149 8.81 3.94 8.06
C PHE A 149 8.71 3.05 6.84
N THR A 150 7.90 3.47 5.88
CA THR A 150 7.87 2.93 4.53
C THR A 150 8.05 4.06 3.53
N TYR A 151 8.81 3.82 2.48
CA TYR A 151 8.98 4.77 1.39
C TYR A 151 9.26 4.02 0.09
N GLY A 152 8.89 4.65 -1.00
CA GLY A 152 9.05 4.01 -2.29
C GLY A 152 8.71 4.91 -3.47
N LEU A 153 8.84 4.34 -4.64
CA LEU A 153 8.46 4.95 -5.90
C LEU A 153 7.05 4.53 -6.28
N SER A 154 6.37 5.41 -6.98
CA SER A 154 5.05 5.12 -7.49
C SER A 154 4.79 5.83 -8.80
N THR A 155 4.01 5.18 -9.65
CA THR A 155 3.58 5.72 -10.93
C THR A 155 2.15 5.30 -11.23
N TYR A 156 1.45 6.08 -12.04
CA TYR A 156 0.12 5.72 -12.49
C TYR A 156 -0.18 6.25 -13.89
N ILE A 157 -1.07 5.54 -14.56
CA ILE A 157 -1.68 5.96 -15.80
C ILE A 157 -3.18 6.07 -15.56
N GLY A 158 -3.80 7.17 -15.94
CA GLY A 158 -5.21 7.39 -15.71
C GLY A 158 -5.96 7.90 -16.93
N TYR A 159 -7.25 7.63 -16.96
CA TYR A 159 -8.18 8.21 -17.90
C TYR A 159 -9.44 8.61 -17.16
N LYS A 160 -9.82 9.87 -17.28
CA LYS A 160 -10.94 10.45 -16.52
C LYS A 160 -10.80 10.19 -15.01
N GLN A 161 -11.71 9.43 -14.42
CA GLN A 161 -11.76 9.17 -12.97
C GLN A 161 -11.03 7.89 -12.54
N THR A 162 -10.61 7.07 -13.49
CA THR A 162 -9.96 5.79 -13.21
C THR A 162 -8.46 5.88 -13.45
N SER A 163 -7.68 5.23 -12.60
CA SER A 163 -6.22 5.13 -12.77
C SER A 163 -5.75 3.74 -12.40
N LEU A 164 -4.80 3.26 -13.17
CA LEU A 164 -3.98 2.09 -12.82
C LEU A 164 -2.72 2.59 -12.13
N TYR A 165 -2.47 2.09 -10.94
CA TYR A 165 -1.42 2.56 -10.05
C TYR A 165 -0.42 1.44 -9.77
N LEU A 166 0.87 1.75 -9.84
CA LEU A 166 1.96 0.85 -9.52
C LEU A 166 2.82 1.47 -8.41
N LYS A 167 3.11 0.67 -7.40
CA LYS A 167 4.00 1.01 -6.27
C LYS A 167 5.19 0.07 -6.22
N TYR A 168 6.32 0.61 -5.81
CA TYR A 168 7.53 -0.14 -5.52
C TYR A 168 8.14 0.35 -4.20
N ASP A 169 8.11 -0.50 -3.19
CA ASP A 169 8.68 -0.20 -1.88
C ASP A 169 10.20 -0.35 -1.94
N LEU A 170 10.92 0.68 -1.49
CA LEU A 170 12.38 0.72 -1.50
C LEU A 170 12.98 0.18 -0.20
N ASN A 171 12.24 0.22 0.88
CA ASN A 171 12.68 -0.37 2.14
C ASN A 171 12.15 -1.80 2.30
N PRO A 172 12.98 -2.75 2.74
CA PRO A 172 12.51 -4.08 3.08
C PRO A 172 11.56 -4.01 4.29
N MET A 173 10.53 -4.84 4.25
CA MET A 173 9.72 -5.14 5.44
C MET A 173 10.51 -5.98 6.42
#